data_e43bfcac52bea53bfd1f4b3cde35f428
#
_entry.id   e43bfcac52bea53bfd1f4b3cde35f428
#
_cell.length_a   1.000
_cell.length_b   1.000
_cell.length_c   1.000
_cell.angle_alpha   90.00
_cell.angle_beta   90.00
_cell.angle_gamma   90.00
#
_symmetry.space_group_name_H-M   'P 1'
#
loop_
_entity.id
_entity.type
_entity.pdbx_description
1 polymer ?
#
loop_
_entity_poly.entity_id
_entity_poly.type
_entity_poly.pdbx_seq_one_letter_code
_entity_poly.pdbx_strand_id
1 'polypeptide(L)'
;MCSVEYENQQILALLQAMWGAISANILGVSIECDGEDVHLHFVLERDSAEDREEIEDIVSELEALQSGPVLIYAHVTVLAGPWLGVGSVVGRPVYVRKAA
;
A
#
# COMPACT_ATOMS: atom_id res chain seq x y z
N MET A 1 1.98 16.96 8.67
CA MET A 1 3.16 16.11 8.42
C MET A 1 3.28 15.09 9.53
N CYS A 2 3.38 13.82 9.20
CA CYS A 2 3.52 12.80 10.23
C CYS A 2 4.99 12.62 10.62
N SER A 3 5.23 12.13 11.85
CA SER A 3 6.59 11.84 12.31
C SER A 3 7.13 10.58 11.63
N VAL A 4 8.46 10.46 11.59
CA VAL A 4 9.11 9.25 11.07
C VAL A 4 8.71 8.02 11.90
N GLU A 5 8.58 8.18 13.20
CA GLU A 5 8.14 7.09 14.08
C GLU A 5 6.74 6.60 13.74
N TYR A 6 5.81 7.53 13.55
CA TYR A 6 4.44 7.19 13.17
C TYR A 6 4.42 6.49 11.80
N GLU A 7 5.14 7.02 10.83
CA GLU A 7 5.24 6.42 9.50
C GLU A 7 5.83 5.02 9.58
N ASN A 8 6.89 4.82 10.35
CA ASN A 8 7.51 3.50 10.53
C ASN A 8 6.55 2.51 11.18
N GLN A 9 5.77 2.95 12.16
CA GLN A 9 4.76 2.11 12.79
C GLN A 9 3.70 1.68 11.77
N GLN A 10 3.27 2.60 10.92
CA GLN A 10 2.30 2.29 9.89
C GLN A 10 2.87 1.32 8.85
N ILE A 11 4.13 1.47 8.48
CA ILE A 11 4.79 0.56 7.56
C ILE A 11 4.87 -0.85 8.13
N LEU A 12 5.25 -0.99 9.39
CA LEU A 12 5.31 -2.31 10.04
C LEU A 12 3.94 -2.96 10.11
N ALA A 13 2.90 -2.19 10.46
CA ALA A 13 1.53 -2.68 10.49
C ALA A 13 1.06 -3.09 9.08
N LEU A 14 1.41 -2.30 8.07
CA LEU A 14 1.06 -2.60 6.68
C LEU A 14 1.75 -3.88 6.20
N LEU A 15 3.02 -4.07 6.51
CA LEU A 15 3.74 -5.29 6.16
C LEU A 15 3.07 -6.52 6.79
N GLN A 16 2.62 -6.40 8.02
CA GLN A 16 1.89 -7.47 8.69
C GLN A 16 0.54 -7.74 8.00
N ALA A 17 -0.19 -6.68 7.67
CA ALA A 17 -1.48 -6.80 6.98
C ALA A 17 -1.35 -7.40 5.58
N MET A 18 -0.21 -7.17 4.92
CA MET A 18 0.07 -7.67 3.58
C MET A 18 0.58 -9.11 3.56
N TRP A 19 0.88 -9.68 4.70
CA TRP A 19 1.48 -11.02 4.77
C TRP A 19 0.59 -12.06 4.08
N GLY A 20 1.12 -12.64 3.02
CA GLY A 20 0.40 -13.65 2.23
C GLY A 20 -0.64 -13.12 1.27
N ALA A 21 -0.85 -11.78 1.22
CA ALA A 21 -1.90 -11.17 0.40
C ALA A 21 -1.40 -10.56 -0.91
N ILE A 22 -0.09 -10.58 -1.15
CA ILE A 22 0.49 -9.95 -2.35
C ILE A 22 0.52 -10.95 -3.49
N SER A 23 -0.26 -10.66 -4.54
CA SER A 23 -0.28 -11.47 -5.76
C SER A 23 0.79 -10.99 -6.75
N ALA A 24 1.05 -11.82 -7.77
CA ALA A 24 1.99 -11.45 -8.83
C ALA A 24 1.53 -10.22 -9.63
N ASN A 25 0.25 -9.89 -9.60
CA ASN A 25 -0.31 -8.74 -10.29
C ASN A 25 -0.05 -7.42 -9.56
N ILE A 26 0.32 -7.45 -8.29
CA ILE A 26 0.64 -6.24 -7.53
C ILE A 26 2.11 -5.90 -7.79
N LEU A 27 2.32 -4.75 -8.43
CA LEU A 27 3.65 -4.30 -8.82
C LEU A 27 4.31 -3.45 -7.75
N GLY A 28 3.53 -2.70 -7.00
CA GLY A 28 4.07 -1.85 -5.95
C GLY A 28 3.03 -1.45 -4.93
N VAL A 29 3.50 -1.23 -3.72
CA VAL A 29 2.71 -0.70 -2.60
C VAL A 29 3.55 0.37 -1.94
N SER A 30 2.96 1.54 -1.73
CA SER A 30 3.62 2.65 -1.06
C SER A 30 2.68 3.31 -0.08
N ILE A 31 3.24 4.14 0.80
CA ILE A 31 2.50 4.79 1.86
C ILE A 31 2.85 6.26 1.91
N GLU A 32 1.83 7.08 2.16
CA GLU A 32 1.99 8.49 2.48
C GLU A 32 1.16 8.80 3.71
N CYS A 33 1.73 9.54 4.65
CA CYS A 33 0.98 10.03 5.81
C CYS A 33 0.71 11.53 5.65
N ASP A 34 -0.51 11.95 5.98
CA ASP A 34 -0.89 13.35 6.01
C ASP A 34 -1.52 13.61 7.37
N GLY A 35 -0.76 14.21 8.28
CA GLY A 35 -1.15 14.26 9.67
C GLY A 35 -1.24 12.84 10.24
N GLU A 36 -2.42 12.45 10.71
CA GLU A 36 -2.68 11.09 11.18
C GLU A 36 -3.33 10.22 10.10
N ASP A 37 -3.72 10.81 8.97
CA ASP A 37 -4.32 10.08 7.87
C ASP A 37 -3.28 9.29 7.10
N VAL A 38 -3.65 8.09 6.68
CA VAL A 38 -2.76 7.18 5.97
C VAL A 38 -3.30 6.94 4.57
N HIS A 39 -2.47 7.19 3.57
CA HIS A 39 -2.78 6.92 2.19
C HIS A 39 -1.92 5.77 1.69
N LEU A 40 -2.57 4.72 1.21
CA LEU A 40 -1.90 3.57 0.62
C LEU A 40 -2.06 3.67 -0.90
N HIS A 41 -0.99 3.41 -1.62
CA HIS A 41 -1.00 3.40 -3.08
C HIS A 41 -0.62 2.01 -3.57
N PHE A 42 -1.52 1.39 -4.31
CA PHE A 42 -1.30 0.07 -4.91
C PHE A 42 -1.23 0.22 -6.42
N VAL A 43 -0.22 -0.36 -7.02
CA VAL A 43 -0.07 -0.38 -8.48
C VAL A 43 -0.28 -1.80 -8.96
N LEU A 44 -1.25 -2.00 -9.83
CA LEU A 44 -1.58 -3.30 -10.42
C LEU A 44 -1.11 -3.34 -11.88
N GLU A 45 -0.64 -4.50 -12.32
CA GLU A 45 -0.31 -4.71 -13.73
C GLU A 45 -1.58 -4.70 -14.59
N ARG A 46 -2.64 -5.34 -14.09
CA ARG A 46 -3.95 -5.39 -14.74
C ARG A 46 -5.02 -5.16 -13.70
N ASP A 47 -6.17 -4.64 -14.13
CA ASP A 47 -7.32 -4.54 -13.24
C ASP A 47 -7.80 -5.96 -12.87
N SER A 48 -8.02 -6.19 -11.60
CA SER A 48 -8.40 -7.49 -11.08
C SER A 48 -9.34 -7.29 -9.88
N ALA A 49 -10.54 -7.86 -10.01
CA ALA A 49 -11.51 -7.81 -8.91
C ALA A 49 -10.99 -8.55 -7.68
N GLU A 50 -10.28 -9.66 -7.88
CA GLU A 50 -9.68 -10.43 -6.78
C GLU A 50 -8.64 -9.60 -6.03
N ASP A 51 -7.79 -8.88 -6.75
CA ASP A 51 -6.77 -8.03 -6.12
C ASP A 51 -7.40 -6.85 -5.40
N ARG A 52 -8.47 -6.29 -5.94
CA ARG A 52 -9.20 -5.21 -5.27
C ARG A 52 -9.84 -5.68 -3.96
N GLU A 53 -10.35 -6.90 -3.93
CA GLU A 53 -10.86 -7.50 -2.69
C GLU A 53 -9.73 -7.72 -1.67
N GLU A 54 -8.58 -8.20 -2.13
CA GLU A 54 -7.41 -8.38 -1.27
C GLU A 54 -6.94 -7.04 -0.70
N ILE A 55 -6.98 -5.98 -1.50
CA ILE A 55 -6.62 -4.63 -1.04
C ILE A 55 -7.60 -4.17 0.05
N GLU A 56 -8.90 -4.42 -0.10
CA GLU A 56 -9.89 -4.10 0.93
C GLU A 56 -9.60 -4.87 2.22
N ASP A 57 -9.21 -6.14 2.10
CA ASP A 57 -8.84 -6.96 3.25
C ASP A 57 -7.58 -6.43 3.94
N ILE A 58 -6.58 -5.98 3.16
CA ILE A 58 -5.37 -5.36 3.69
C ILE A 58 -5.73 -4.09 4.48
N VAL A 59 -6.61 -3.26 3.93
CA VAL A 59 -7.06 -2.04 4.61
C VAL A 59 -7.75 -2.39 5.93
N SER A 60 -8.65 -3.38 5.91
CA SER A 60 -9.36 -3.83 7.12
C SER A 60 -8.41 -4.35 8.18
N GLU A 61 -7.41 -5.13 7.78
CA GLU A 61 -6.37 -5.63 8.69
C GLU A 61 -5.55 -4.47 9.28
N LEU A 62 -5.16 -3.51 8.44
CA LEU A 62 -4.41 -2.35 8.91
C LEU A 62 -5.22 -1.53 9.88
N GLU A 63 -6.52 -1.33 9.64
CA GLU A 63 -7.41 -0.65 10.55
C GLU A 63 -7.47 -1.37 11.91
N ALA A 64 -7.54 -2.70 11.89
CA ALA A 64 -7.59 -3.51 13.10
C ALA A 64 -6.30 -3.43 13.92
N LEU A 65 -5.18 -3.12 13.29
CA LEU A 65 -3.88 -3.01 13.95
C LEU A 65 -3.62 -1.63 14.56
N GLN A 66 -4.54 -0.67 14.35
CA GLN A 66 -4.40 0.67 14.92
C GLN A 66 -4.79 0.68 16.38
N SER A 67 -4.12 1.53 17.18
CA SER A 67 -4.43 1.70 18.59
C SER A 67 -5.54 2.71 18.84
N GLY A 68 -6.02 3.38 17.81
CA GLY A 68 -7.09 4.37 17.88
C GLY A 68 -7.66 4.62 16.48
N PRO A 69 -8.64 5.52 16.35
CA PRO A 69 -9.23 5.81 15.06
C PRO A 69 -8.22 6.49 14.13
N VAL A 70 -8.02 5.89 12.95
CA VAL A 70 -7.15 6.40 11.90
C VAL A 70 -7.89 6.26 10.58
N LEU A 71 -7.88 7.33 9.77
CA LEU A 71 -8.47 7.28 8.45
C LEU A 71 -7.44 6.71 7.47
N ILE A 72 -7.82 5.63 6.81
CA ILE A 72 -6.96 4.93 5.86
C ILE A 72 -7.64 4.96 4.49
N TYR A 73 -6.91 5.49 3.50
CA TYR A 73 -7.38 5.60 2.12
C TYR A 73 -6.54 4.72 1.23
N ALA A 74 -7.18 3.88 0.44
CA ALA A 74 -6.50 3.05 -0.54
C ALA A 74 -6.71 3.62 -1.93
N HIS A 75 -5.61 3.86 -2.63
CA HIS A 75 -5.61 4.35 -4.00
C HIS A 75 -5.07 3.24 -4.89
N VAL A 76 -5.84 2.84 -5.89
CA VAL A 76 -5.47 1.76 -6.80
C VAL A 76 -5.23 2.36 -8.18
N THR A 77 -4.06 2.10 -8.73
CA THR A 77 -3.69 2.51 -10.07
C THR A 77 -3.38 1.27 -10.90
N VAL A 78 -4.00 1.17 -12.07
CA VAL A 78 -3.67 0.13 -13.03
C VAL A 78 -2.61 0.69 -13.97
N LEU A 79 -1.51 -0.03 -14.13
CA LEU A 79 -0.37 0.45 -14.90
C LEU A 79 -0.76 0.66 -16.37
N ALA A 80 -0.40 1.82 -16.91
CA ALA A 80 -0.69 2.18 -18.30
C ALA A 80 0.57 2.27 -19.18
N GLY A 81 1.72 1.90 -18.65
CA GLY A 81 3.00 1.96 -19.36
C GLY A 81 4.00 0.97 -18.77
N PRO A 82 5.30 1.13 -19.06
CA PRO A 82 6.29 0.21 -18.53
C PRO A 82 6.43 0.35 -17.01
N TRP A 83 6.66 -0.78 -16.35
CA TRP A 83 6.93 -0.78 -14.91
C TRP A 83 8.39 -0.36 -14.67
N LEU A 84 8.57 0.74 -13.96
CA LEU A 84 9.89 1.32 -13.69
C LEU A 84 10.39 1.06 -12.27
N GLY A 85 9.78 0.12 -11.56
CA GLY A 85 10.15 -0.17 -10.19
C GLY A 85 9.84 1.00 -9.27
N VAL A 86 10.77 1.36 -8.40
CA VAL A 86 10.56 2.42 -7.42
C VAL A 86 10.20 3.77 -8.06
N GLY A 87 10.63 4.01 -9.31
CA GLY A 87 10.28 5.23 -10.02
C GLY A 87 8.81 5.34 -10.41
N SER A 88 8.04 4.25 -10.29
CA SER A 88 6.62 4.23 -10.63
C SER A 88 5.70 4.36 -9.40
N VAL A 89 6.25 4.44 -8.19
CA VAL A 89 5.43 4.53 -6.98
C VAL A 89 5.46 5.94 -6.40
N VAL A 90 4.36 6.30 -5.73
CA VAL A 90 4.18 7.58 -5.06
C VAL A 90 4.37 7.35 -3.55
N GLY A 91 5.03 8.29 -2.88
CA GLY A 91 5.25 8.18 -1.45
C GLY A 91 6.38 7.23 -1.11
N ARG A 92 6.37 6.70 0.11
CA ARG A 92 7.43 5.82 0.60
C ARG A 92 7.16 4.37 0.19
N PRO A 93 8.06 3.74 -0.59
CA PRO A 93 7.84 2.35 -1.03
C PRO A 93 7.86 1.37 0.14
N VAL A 94 6.89 0.45 0.14
CA VAL A 94 6.80 -0.64 1.11
C VAL A 94 7.07 -1.96 0.41
N TYR A 95 6.55 -2.13 -0.79
CA TYR A 95 6.81 -3.28 -1.63
C TYR A 95 6.97 -2.79 -3.07
N VAL A 96 8.03 -3.19 -3.71
CA VAL A 96 8.28 -2.84 -5.11
C VAL A 96 8.77 -4.07 -5.84
N ARG A 97 8.01 -4.49 -6.85
CA ARG A 97 8.42 -5.58 -7.72
C ARG A 97 9.60 -5.12 -8.57
N LYS A 98 10.58 -5.97 -8.70
CA LYS A 98 11.77 -5.65 -9.50
C LYS A 98 11.38 -5.39 -10.95
N ALA A 99 11.89 -4.31 -11.52
CA ALA A 99 11.72 -4.02 -12.94
C ALA A 99 12.47 -5.06 -13.77
N ALA A 100 11.82 -5.52 -14.85
CA ALA A 100 12.40 -6.52 -15.75
C ALA A 100 13.51 -5.93 -16.62
#